data_f38720909a8dae9dd5556ca4801a56c8
#
_entry.id   f38720909a8dae9dd5556ca4801a56c8
#
_cell.length_a   1.000
_cell.length_b   1.000
_cell.length_c   1.000
_cell.angle_alpha   90.00
_cell.angle_beta   90.00
_cell.angle_gamma   90.00
#
_symmetry.space_group_name_H-M   'P 1'
#
loop_
_entity.id
_entity.type
_entity.pdbx_description
1 polymer ?
#
loop_
_entity_poly.entity_id
_entity_poly.type
_entity_poly.pdbx_seq_one_letter_code
_entity_poly.pdbx_strand_id
1 'polypeptide(L)' 'MSLDQRGKPILRVIRGTAGVWEVQEVGFETPLSYFDSAQDAKDYAEDIAGTTPGIIVEVYSEDGRLQSTVCAAG' A
#
# COMPACT_ATOMS: atom_id res chain seq x y z
N MET A 1 -14.61 7.14 -1.96
CA MET A 1 -13.30 7.68 -2.24
C MET A 1 -12.34 7.32 -1.13
N SER A 2 -11.14 6.87 -1.48
CA SER A 2 -10.20 6.32 -0.50
C SER A 2 -9.21 7.38 -0.03
N LEU A 3 -9.71 8.45 0.53
CA LEU A 3 -8.87 9.52 1.03
C LEU A 3 -8.93 9.54 2.55
N ASP A 4 -7.83 9.91 3.18
CA ASP A 4 -7.85 10.16 4.61
C ASP A 4 -8.57 11.49 4.88
N GLN A 5 -8.62 11.90 6.15
CA GLN A 5 -9.34 13.10 6.53
C GLN A 5 -8.78 14.38 5.92
N ARG A 6 -7.57 14.33 5.38
CA ARG A 6 -6.90 15.47 4.75
C ARG A 6 -6.89 15.35 3.24
N GLY A 7 -7.59 14.39 2.69
CA GLY A 7 -7.66 14.19 1.27
C GLY A 7 -6.47 13.43 0.68
N LYS A 8 -5.65 12.78 1.50
CA LYS A 8 -4.48 12.04 1.02
C LYS A 8 -4.83 10.57 0.81
N PRO A 9 -4.43 9.98 -0.31
CA PRO A 9 -4.63 8.55 -0.51
C PRO A 9 -3.71 7.74 0.39
N ILE A 10 -4.17 6.56 0.77
CA ILE A 10 -3.40 5.63 1.58
C ILE A 10 -3.33 4.31 0.84
N LEU A 11 -2.10 3.83 0.60
CA LEU A 11 -1.86 2.51 0.04
C LEU A 11 -1.44 1.56 1.15
N ARG A 12 -1.88 0.31 1.06
CA ARG A 12 -1.50 -0.73 2.00
C ARG A 12 -0.89 -1.90 1.25
N VAL A 13 0.28 -2.33 1.70
CA VAL A 13 0.92 -3.55 1.23
C VAL A 13 0.61 -4.62 2.25
N ILE A 14 -0.23 -5.59 1.88
CA ILE A 14 -0.68 -6.62 2.79
C ILE A 14 -0.53 -8.00 2.16
N ARG A 15 -0.42 -9.02 3.01
CA ARG A 15 -0.42 -10.40 2.54
C ARG A 15 -1.86 -10.86 2.35
N GLY A 16 -2.18 -11.26 1.13
CA GLY A 16 -3.48 -11.83 0.81
C GLY A 16 -3.52 -13.34 0.98
N THR A 17 -4.51 -13.99 0.39
CA THR A 17 -4.65 -15.44 0.43
C THR A 17 -3.62 -16.11 -0.45
N ALA A 18 -3.28 -17.36 -0.13
CA ALA A 18 -2.39 -18.22 -0.90
C ALA A 18 -0.98 -17.62 -1.06
N GLY A 19 -0.54 -16.82 -0.11
CA GLY A 19 0.81 -16.27 -0.14
C GLY A 19 1.03 -15.12 -1.12
N VAL A 20 -0.04 -14.63 -1.72
CA VAL A 20 0.03 -13.51 -2.64
C VAL A 20 0.01 -12.20 -1.85
N TRP A 21 0.89 -11.28 -2.23
CA TRP A 21 0.89 -9.94 -1.63
C TRP A 21 0.06 -9.00 -2.47
N GLU A 22 -0.66 -8.11 -1.80
CA GLU A 22 -1.57 -7.18 -2.46
C GLU A 22 -1.20 -5.74 -2.12
N VAL A 23 -1.36 -4.86 -3.09
CA VAL A 23 -1.31 -3.43 -2.86
C VAL A 23 -2.74 -2.92 -2.96
N GLN A 24 -3.26 -2.39 -1.87
CA GLN A 24 -4.63 -1.90 -1.80
C GLN A 24 -4.64 -0.41 -1.53
N GLU A 25 -5.61 0.26 -2.10
CA GLU A 25 -5.88 1.65 -1.74
C GLU A 25 -7.06 1.66 -0.77
N VAL A 26 -6.88 2.31 0.38
CA VAL A 26 -7.90 2.35 1.43
C VAL A 26 -9.18 2.96 0.88
N GLY A 27 -10.30 2.28 1.09
CA GLY A 27 -11.60 2.70 0.59
C GLY A 27 -12.03 2.00 -0.68
N PHE A 28 -11.15 1.22 -1.31
CA PHE A 28 -11.47 0.46 -2.50
C PHE A 28 -11.48 -1.03 -2.17
N GLU A 29 -12.44 -1.76 -2.71
CA GLU A 29 -12.59 -3.19 -2.41
C GLU A 29 -11.58 -4.03 -3.17
N THR A 30 -11.23 -3.63 -4.38
CA THR A 30 -10.37 -4.41 -5.25
C THR A 30 -8.94 -3.91 -5.11
N PRO A 31 -7.96 -4.81 -4.89
CA PRO A 31 -6.56 -4.41 -4.87
C PRO A 31 -6.12 -3.81 -6.19
N LEU A 32 -5.14 -2.92 -6.12
CA LEU A 32 -4.56 -2.33 -7.33
C LEU A 32 -3.74 -3.36 -8.09
N SER A 33 -3.05 -4.24 -7.38
CA SER A 33 -2.21 -5.24 -8.02
C SER A 33 -1.86 -6.35 -7.04
N TYR A 34 -1.36 -7.47 -7.57
CA TYR A 34 -0.95 -8.66 -6.82
C TYR A 34 0.50 -8.98 -7.13
N PHE A 35 1.22 -9.51 -6.15
CA PHE A 35 2.63 -9.84 -6.29
C PHE A 35 2.96 -11.13 -5.56
N ASP A 36 4.01 -11.81 -6.02
CA ASP A 36 4.45 -13.06 -5.38
C ASP A 36 5.31 -12.81 -4.15
N SER A 37 5.83 -11.62 -3.98
CA SER A 37 6.69 -11.29 -2.85
C SER A 37 6.34 -9.93 -2.26
N ALA A 38 6.66 -9.78 -0.97
CA ALA A 38 6.47 -8.51 -0.28
C ALA A 38 7.32 -7.41 -0.89
N GLN A 39 8.55 -7.75 -1.32
CA GLN A 39 9.45 -6.76 -1.88
C GLN A 39 8.90 -6.17 -3.17
N ASP A 40 8.37 -7.02 -4.04
CA ASP A 40 7.78 -6.55 -5.30
C ASP A 40 6.57 -5.65 -5.04
N ALA A 41 5.74 -6.02 -4.08
CA ALA A 41 4.58 -5.20 -3.72
C ALA A 41 5.01 -3.85 -3.15
N LYS A 42 6.04 -3.84 -2.31
CA LYS A 42 6.58 -2.60 -1.77
C LYS A 42 7.14 -1.71 -2.87
N ASP A 43 7.91 -2.29 -3.78
CA ASP A 43 8.50 -1.53 -4.89
C ASP A 43 7.41 -0.87 -5.73
N TYR A 44 6.34 -1.60 -6.00
CA TYR A 44 5.21 -1.05 -6.74
C TYR A 44 4.56 0.12 -6.00
N ALA A 45 4.32 -0.04 -4.71
CA ALA A 45 3.71 1.02 -3.90
C ALA A 45 4.62 2.24 -3.82
N GLU A 46 5.94 2.03 -3.72
CA GLU A 46 6.89 3.13 -3.66
C GLU A 46 6.98 3.86 -4.99
N ASP A 47 6.85 3.14 -6.11
CA ASP A 47 6.79 3.78 -7.42
C ASP A 47 5.59 4.73 -7.51
N ILE A 48 4.43 4.28 -7.04
CA ILE A 48 3.25 5.14 -7.03
C ILE A 48 3.50 6.34 -6.13
N ALA A 49 4.10 6.11 -4.96
CA ALA A 49 4.37 7.18 -4.00
C ALA A 49 5.31 8.23 -4.61
N GLY A 50 6.25 7.81 -5.45
CA GLY A 50 7.17 8.71 -6.11
C GLY A 50 6.52 9.66 -7.10
N THR A 51 5.32 9.32 -7.58
CA THR A 51 4.59 10.13 -8.55
C THR A 51 3.32 10.76 -7.98
N THR A 52 3.03 10.51 -6.70
CA THR A 52 1.81 11.00 -6.05
C THR A 52 2.18 11.69 -4.74
N PRO A 53 2.50 12.99 -4.78
CA PRO A 53 2.88 13.69 -3.56
C PRO A 53 1.80 13.60 -2.47
N GLY A 54 2.23 13.38 -1.25
CA GLY A 54 1.33 13.30 -0.11
C GLY A 54 0.72 11.93 0.13
N ILE A 55 0.98 10.94 -0.72
CA ILE A 55 0.47 9.60 -0.51
C ILE A 55 1.14 8.95 0.70
N ILE A 56 0.39 8.13 1.42
CA ILE A 56 0.90 7.38 2.55
C ILE A 56 0.95 5.90 2.15
N VAL A 57 2.08 5.24 2.39
CA VAL A 57 2.24 3.82 2.13
C VAL A 57 2.42 3.10 3.46
N GLU A 58 1.51 2.19 3.77
CA GLU A 58 1.57 1.34 4.97
C GLU A 58 1.98 -0.07 4.55
N VAL A 59 3.01 -0.60 5.17
CA VAL A 59 3.50 -1.94 4.88
C VAL A 59 3.21 -2.84 6.07
N TYR A 60 2.53 -3.96 5.82
CA TYR A 60 2.14 -4.92 6.85
C TYR A 60 2.98 -6.19 6.74
N SER A 61 3.23 -6.82 7.87
CA SER A 61 3.93 -8.09 7.94
C SER A 61 3.02 -9.25 7.53
N GLU A 62 3.61 -10.44 7.44
CA GLU A 62 2.86 -11.66 7.08
C GLU A 62 1.71 -11.95 8.03
N ASP A 63 1.84 -11.56 9.30
CA ASP A 63 0.80 -11.79 10.30
C ASP A 63 -0.17 -10.63 10.43
N GLY A 64 -0.10 -9.67 9.51
CA GLY A 64 -1.07 -8.57 9.46
C GLY A 64 -0.76 -7.39 10.36
N ARG A 65 0.45 -7.31 10.88
CA ARG A 65 0.86 -6.19 11.74
C ARG A 65 1.52 -5.09 10.92
N LEU A 66 1.22 -3.86 11.26
CA LEU A 66 1.87 -2.73 10.60
C LEU A 66 3.36 -2.71 10.92
N GLN A 67 4.19 -2.83 9.89
CA GLN A 67 5.64 -2.80 10.03
C GLN A 67 6.23 -1.42 9.83
N SER A 68 5.74 -0.70 8.85
CA SER A 68 6.30 0.62 8.53
C SER A 68 5.27 1.47 7.82
N THR A 69 5.47 2.78 7.93
CA THR A 69 4.65 3.77 7.24
C THR A 69 5.59 4.74 6.56
N VAL A 70 5.38 4.95 5.27
CA VAL A 70 6.18 5.89 4.48
C VAL A 70 5.24 6.96 3.97
N CYS A 71 5.62 8.22 4.20
CA CYS A 71 4.86 9.36 3.68
C CYS A 71 5.69 9.97 2.55
N ALA A 72 5.09 10.02 1.36
CA ALA A 72 5.76 10.65 0.23
C ALA A 72 5.88 12.14 0.50
N ALA A 73 7.07 12.69 0.28
CA ALA A 73 7.28 14.11 0.42
C ALA A 73 6.47 14.84 -0.65
N GLY A 74 5.57 15.67 -0.20
CA GLY A 74 4.68 16.40 -1.10
C GLY A 74 5.19 17.77 -1.42
#